data_e0eac24c98a6054619c08187d7be6d0b
#
_entry.id   e0eac24c98a6054619c08187d7be6d0b
#
_cell.length_a   1.000
_cell.length_b   1.000
_cell.length_c   1.000
_cell.angle_alpha   90.00
_cell.angle_beta   90.00
_cell.angle_gamma   90.00
#
_symmetry.space_group_name_H-M   'P 1'
#
loop_
_entity.id
_entity.type
_entity.pdbx_description
1 polymer ?
#
loop_
_entity_poly.entity_id
_entity_poly.type
_entity_poly.pdbx_seq_one_letter_code
_entity_poly.pdbx_strand_id
1 'polypeptide(L)'
;LTIVKRGPTEVGYAYFRARRRRRNIADDEPELSESDQLALSCAFDVTDAARAENRELVDRYRHSAPVDIRTVQWFLPFFHHVYFGGVHTLLRFADHFAREHAVENRFYCYDVRPDAVSVMAAKVAAAFPALAGAAFTSPARVALRDLPPCDAAIATLWTSAYPLLHLRSARAKFYFVQDNEPQFYPAGSASALAEETYKFGLPGIVNTPGLAEVYRAYGNPAVSFVPAVDLERYHPSTTPRDPAAPVRVFFYGRPKSSRNAFGLGLAALAELERVHRGRVEIVCAGENWNPSQFGLAGRIRNLGVLASPDEVAALYRSCDIGLVFMHTKHPSYQPLEFMASGMATVSNVNPATEWLLRDGENCLLTSPLPTPTADRLGRLVDDEGLRARIVAAGLAEVRRFRWEDQIEGVWRAMCLQDDTFAAPRG
;
A
#
# COMPACT_ATOMS: atom_id res chain seq x y z
N LEU A 1 -25.37 -18.73 21.77
CA LEU A 1 -24.68 -19.88 21.12
C LEU A 1 -24.74 -19.81 19.59
N THR A 2 -24.98 -18.62 19.00
CA THR A 2 -25.03 -18.43 17.52
C THR A 2 -23.93 -17.50 17.04
N ILE A 3 -22.88 -17.28 17.85
CA ILE A 3 -21.80 -16.32 17.61
C ILE A 3 -20.76 -16.84 16.61
N VAL A 4 -20.73 -18.15 16.32
CA VAL A 4 -19.69 -18.81 15.51
C VAL A 4 -19.91 -18.70 13.99
N LYS A 5 -21.03 -18.12 13.52
CA LYS A 5 -21.37 -18.11 12.08
C LYS A 5 -21.21 -16.77 11.35
N ARG A 6 -20.76 -15.70 12.03
CA ARG A 6 -20.52 -14.40 11.40
C ARG A 6 -19.05 -14.05 11.50
N GLY A 7 -18.49 -13.48 10.43
CA GLY A 7 -17.08 -13.08 10.40
C GLY A 7 -16.74 -12.08 11.53
N PRO A 8 -15.46 -11.94 11.90
CA PRO A 8 -15.03 -11.12 13.04
C PRO A 8 -15.58 -9.69 13.02
N THR A 9 -15.70 -9.08 11.83
CA THR A 9 -16.21 -7.73 11.63
C THR A 9 -17.70 -7.57 11.91
N GLU A 10 -18.53 -8.58 11.61
CA GLU A 10 -19.95 -8.54 11.90
C GLU A 10 -20.30 -8.91 13.35
N VAL A 11 -19.46 -9.72 14.01
CA VAL A 11 -19.72 -10.20 15.37
C VAL A 11 -19.57 -9.09 16.40
N GLY A 12 -18.52 -8.27 16.32
CA GLY A 12 -18.31 -7.14 17.22
C GLY A 12 -19.45 -6.13 17.12
N TYR A 13 -19.81 -5.76 15.90
CA TYR A 13 -20.88 -4.79 15.66
C TYR A 13 -22.28 -5.34 15.99
N ALA A 14 -22.53 -6.63 15.71
CA ALA A 14 -23.78 -7.30 16.08
C ALA A 14 -23.92 -7.46 17.60
N TYR A 15 -22.84 -7.75 18.32
CA TYR A 15 -22.82 -7.83 19.78
C TYR A 15 -23.13 -6.47 20.42
N PHE A 16 -22.53 -5.40 19.92
CA PHE A 16 -22.77 -4.04 20.40
C PHE A 16 -24.20 -3.58 20.12
N ARG A 17 -24.73 -3.82 18.90
CA ARG A 17 -26.13 -3.55 18.54
C ARG A 17 -27.13 -4.37 19.37
N ALA A 18 -26.83 -5.64 19.65
CA ALA A 18 -27.68 -6.50 20.45
C ALA A 18 -27.74 -6.05 21.94
N ARG A 19 -26.60 -5.55 22.46
CA ARG A 19 -26.51 -5.00 23.81
C ARG A 19 -27.22 -3.64 23.92
N ARG A 20 -27.16 -2.82 22.84
CA ARG A 20 -27.89 -1.55 22.70
C ARG A 20 -29.43 -1.76 22.71
N ARG A 21 -29.94 -2.72 21.92
CA ARG A 21 -31.37 -3.06 21.88
C ARG A 21 -31.90 -3.58 23.19
N ARG A 22 -31.09 -4.23 24.01
CA ARG A 22 -31.50 -4.75 25.33
C ARG A 22 -31.59 -3.69 26.42
N ARG A 23 -31.01 -2.51 26.22
CA ARG A 23 -30.93 -1.46 27.26
C ARG A 23 -31.93 -0.31 27.11
N ASN A 24 -32.78 -0.30 26.08
CA ASN A 24 -33.78 0.76 25.84
C ASN A 24 -33.21 2.18 26.05
N ILE A 25 -32.00 2.46 25.52
CA ILE A 25 -31.33 3.74 25.70
C ILE A 25 -31.90 4.73 24.67
N ALA A 26 -32.28 5.90 25.11
CA ALA A 26 -32.92 6.96 24.31
C ALA A 26 -32.05 7.46 23.13
N ASP A 27 -32.71 8.07 22.16
CA ASP A 27 -32.18 8.49 20.84
C ASP A 27 -31.04 9.54 20.84
N ASP A 28 -30.49 9.93 22.00
CA ASP A 28 -29.45 10.95 22.19
C ASP A 28 -28.01 10.40 22.34
N GLU A 29 -27.70 9.18 21.92
CA GLU A 29 -26.33 8.68 21.98
C GLU A 29 -25.48 9.25 20.85
N PRO A 30 -24.24 9.72 21.15
CA PRO A 30 -23.32 10.21 20.14
C PRO A 30 -23.01 9.11 19.12
N GLU A 31 -23.05 9.46 17.86
CA GLU A 31 -22.66 8.58 16.76
C GLU A 31 -21.17 8.25 16.89
N LEU A 32 -20.81 6.97 16.94
CA LEU A 32 -19.41 6.56 17.01
C LEU A 32 -18.66 6.98 15.75
N SER A 33 -17.43 7.45 15.91
CA SER A 33 -16.55 7.70 14.78
C SER A 33 -16.31 6.42 13.95
N GLU A 34 -15.99 6.58 12.65
CA GLU A 34 -15.64 5.44 11.79
C GLU A 34 -14.47 4.63 12.37
N SER A 35 -13.51 5.32 13.02
CA SER A 35 -12.37 4.70 13.69
C SER A 35 -12.81 3.79 14.85
N ASP A 36 -13.75 4.23 15.67
CA ASP A 36 -14.26 3.42 16.80
C ASP A 36 -15.17 2.29 16.33
N GLN A 37 -15.97 2.52 15.29
CA GLN A 37 -16.77 1.46 14.67
C GLN A 37 -15.87 0.35 14.12
N LEU A 38 -14.78 0.70 13.43
CA LEU A 38 -13.79 -0.24 12.93
C LEU A 38 -13.11 -0.99 14.07
N ALA A 39 -12.66 -0.28 15.10
CA ALA A 39 -12.02 -0.89 16.27
C ALA A 39 -12.93 -1.93 16.98
N LEU A 40 -14.21 -1.60 17.15
CA LEU A 40 -15.19 -2.52 17.74
C LEU A 40 -15.49 -3.73 16.83
N SER A 41 -15.34 -3.58 15.52
CA SER A 41 -15.53 -4.67 14.57
C SER A 41 -14.33 -5.63 14.51
N CYS A 42 -13.12 -5.11 14.81
CA CYS A 42 -11.86 -5.85 14.80
C CYS A 42 -11.48 -6.42 16.17
N ALA A 43 -12.42 -6.69 17.05
CA ALA A 43 -12.19 -7.18 18.40
C ALA A 43 -11.51 -8.55 18.44
N PHE A 44 -10.22 -8.57 18.14
CA PHE A 44 -9.36 -9.70 18.43
C PHE A 44 -8.75 -9.50 19.81
N ASP A 45 -9.04 -10.42 20.71
CA ASP A 45 -8.44 -10.42 22.02
C ASP A 45 -7.02 -10.97 21.93
N VAL A 46 -6.03 -10.15 22.30
CA VAL A 46 -4.62 -10.55 22.33
C VAL A 46 -4.18 -10.70 23.77
N THR A 47 -4.00 -11.96 24.17
CA THR A 47 -3.51 -12.28 25.51
C THR A 47 -1.98 -12.31 25.56
N ASP A 48 -1.40 -12.13 26.75
CA ASP A 48 0.04 -12.29 26.97
C ASP A 48 0.53 -13.71 26.61
N ALA A 49 -0.31 -14.72 26.82
CA ALA A 49 -0.03 -16.09 26.41
C ALA A 49 0.10 -16.22 24.88
N ALA A 50 -0.82 -15.64 24.11
CA ALA A 50 -0.74 -15.66 22.64
C ALA A 50 0.50 -14.93 22.12
N ARG A 51 0.89 -13.82 22.76
CA ARG A 51 2.14 -13.11 22.44
C ARG A 51 3.39 -13.95 22.77
N ALA A 52 3.39 -14.64 23.91
CA ALA A 52 4.49 -15.51 24.31
C ALA A 52 4.64 -16.69 23.33
N GLU A 53 3.54 -17.38 23.01
CA GLU A 53 3.55 -18.48 22.02
C GLU A 53 4.09 -18.01 20.65
N ASN A 54 3.68 -16.80 20.22
CA ASN A 54 4.17 -16.24 18.96
C ASN A 54 5.67 -15.92 19.01
N ARG A 55 6.17 -15.33 20.11
CA ARG A 55 7.61 -15.08 20.29
C ARG A 55 8.41 -16.37 20.23
N GLU A 56 7.99 -17.41 20.94
CA GLU A 56 8.66 -18.72 20.90
C GLU A 56 8.69 -19.32 19.49
N LEU A 57 7.61 -19.17 18.71
CA LEU A 57 7.57 -19.64 17.32
C LEU A 57 8.57 -18.86 16.46
N VAL A 58 8.58 -17.53 16.57
CA VAL A 58 9.51 -16.67 15.83
C VAL A 58 10.96 -16.95 16.23
N ASP A 59 11.23 -17.15 17.52
CA ASP A 59 12.59 -17.48 18.00
C ASP A 59 13.05 -18.84 17.48
N ARG A 60 12.21 -19.87 17.52
CA ARG A 60 12.54 -21.18 16.92
C ARG A 60 12.85 -21.07 15.44
N TYR A 61 12.03 -20.31 14.69
CA TYR A 61 12.29 -20.09 13.28
C TYR A 61 13.63 -19.38 13.04
N ARG A 62 13.92 -18.31 13.75
CA ARG A 62 15.15 -17.51 13.59
C ARG A 62 16.43 -18.26 13.94
N HIS A 63 16.35 -19.28 14.81
CA HIS A 63 17.48 -20.13 15.20
C HIS A 63 17.55 -21.43 14.38
N SER A 64 16.64 -21.65 13.43
CA SER A 64 16.70 -22.84 12.59
C SER A 64 17.79 -22.74 11.52
N ALA A 65 18.17 -23.88 10.96
CA ALA A 65 18.93 -23.94 9.71
C ALA A 65 18.09 -23.33 8.57
N PRO A 66 18.68 -23.03 7.41
CA PRO A 66 17.93 -22.61 6.24
C PRO A 66 16.73 -23.50 6.00
N VAL A 67 15.58 -22.88 5.78
CA VAL A 67 14.30 -23.58 5.65
C VAL A 67 13.88 -23.68 4.19
N ASP A 68 13.30 -24.82 3.84
CA ASP A 68 12.63 -25.03 2.57
C ASP A 68 11.14 -24.67 2.75
N ILE A 69 10.69 -23.63 2.05
CA ILE A 69 9.29 -23.17 2.09
C ILE A 69 8.59 -23.69 0.84
N ARG A 70 7.65 -24.61 1.03
CA ARG A 70 6.85 -25.22 -0.04
C ARG A 70 5.41 -24.72 -0.04
N THR A 71 4.93 -24.23 1.12
CA THR A 71 3.55 -23.80 1.30
C THR A 71 3.52 -22.44 1.99
N VAL A 72 2.80 -21.48 1.37
CA VAL A 72 2.59 -20.14 1.94
C VAL A 72 1.10 -19.85 2.10
N GLN A 73 0.68 -19.53 3.32
CA GLN A 73 -0.66 -19.11 3.67
C GLN A 73 -0.72 -17.59 3.76
N TRP A 74 -1.40 -16.96 2.80
CA TRP A 74 -1.62 -15.51 2.78
C TRP A 74 -2.95 -15.15 3.47
N PHE A 75 -2.93 -14.17 4.35
CA PHE A 75 -4.13 -13.57 4.93
C PHE A 75 -4.54 -12.37 4.09
N LEU A 76 -5.53 -12.56 3.23
CA LEU A 76 -5.91 -11.63 2.18
C LEU A 76 -7.18 -10.86 2.57
N PRO A 77 -7.16 -9.51 2.62
CA PRO A 77 -8.37 -8.72 2.80
C PRO A 77 -9.23 -8.71 1.53
N PHE A 78 -10.49 -8.27 1.66
CA PHE A 78 -11.34 -8.03 0.50
C PHE A 78 -10.74 -6.98 -0.44
N PHE A 79 -10.87 -7.20 -1.74
CA PHE A 79 -10.51 -6.23 -2.76
C PHE A 79 -11.49 -6.25 -3.93
N HIS A 80 -11.72 -5.09 -4.54
CA HIS A 80 -12.52 -4.95 -5.75
C HIS A 80 -11.71 -5.20 -7.02
N HIS A 81 -10.45 -4.75 -7.05
CA HIS A 81 -9.57 -4.82 -8.22
C HIS A 81 -8.19 -5.35 -7.84
N VAL A 82 -7.68 -6.31 -8.62
CA VAL A 82 -6.34 -6.92 -8.42
C VAL A 82 -5.19 -5.94 -8.69
N TYR A 83 -5.46 -4.85 -9.40
CA TYR A 83 -4.46 -3.84 -9.77
C TYR A 83 -4.32 -2.70 -8.73
N PHE A 84 -5.02 -2.75 -7.61
CA PHE A 84 -4.76 -1.81 -6.51
C PHE A 84 -3.38 -2.09 -5.92
N GLY A 85 -2.56 -1.03 -5.74
CA GLY A 85 -1.14 -1.10 -5.45
C GLY A 85 -0.74 -2.16 -4.42
N GLY A 86 -1.35 -2.15 -3.22
CA GLY A 86 -1.04 -3.12 -2.18
C GLY A 86 -1.41 -4.56 -2.52
N VAL A 87 -2.60 -4.78 -3.08
CA VAL A 87 -3.05 -6.12 -3.50
C VAL A 87 -2.21 -6.63 -4.66
N HIS A 88 -1.96 -5.79 -5.66
CA HIS A 88 -1.16 -6.16 -6.81
C HIS A 88 0.27 -6.57 -6.40
N THR A 89 0.86 -5.83 -5.48
CA THR A 89 2.21 -6.12 -4.97
C THR A 89 2.27 -7.49 -4.29
N LEU A 90 1.39 -7.77 -3.34
CA LEU A 90 1.40 -9.07 -2.66
C LEU A 90 1.13 -10.25 -3.62
N LEU A 91 0.23 -10.07 -4.59
CA LEU A 91 -0.05 -11.12 -5.59
C LEU A 91 1.14 -11.32 -6.53
N ARG A 92 1.91 -10.29 -6.84
CA ARG A 92 3.17 -10.40 -7.59
C ARG A 92 4.20 -11.25 -6.84
N PHE A 93 4.30 -11.10 -5.51
CA PHE A 93 5.15 -11.95 -4.69
C PHE A 93 4.67 -13.41 -4.73
N ALA A 94 3.38 -13.66 -4.52
CA ALA A 94 2.81 -15.00 -4.57
C ALA A 94 3.00 -15.67 -5.94
N ASP A 95 2.78 -14.93 -7.04
CA ASP A 95 2.99 -15.40 -8.41
C ASP A 95 4.46 -15.78 -8.66
N HIS A 96 5.39 -14.92 -8.23
CA HIS A 96 6.82 -15.20 -8.33
C HIS A 96 7.21 -16.44 -7.53
N PHE A 97 6.73 -16.57 -6.30
CA PHE A 97 6.99 -17.77 -5.47
C PHE A 97 6.45 -19.04 -6.12
N ALA A 98 5.28 -18.97 -6.78
CA ALA A 98 4.75 -20.12 -7.52
C ALA A 98 5.60 -20.47 -8.73
N ARG A 99 6.04 -19.49 -9.52
CA ARG A 99 6.79 -19.72 -10.77
C ARG A 99 8.23 -20.14 -10.53
N GLU A 100 8.94 -19.44 -9.65
CA GLU A 100 10.39 -19.61 -9.50
C GLU A 100 10.75 -20.65 -8.43
N HIS A 101 9.88 -20.82 -7.41
CA HIS A 101 10.16 -21.70 -6.26
C HIS A 101 9.15 -22.84 -6.10
N ALA A 102 8.21 -23.00 -7.03
CA ALA A 102 7.16 -24.03 -6.99
C ALA A 102 6.34 -24.05 -5.69
N VAL A 103 6.11 -22.86 -5.09
CA VAL A 103 5.38 -22.71 -3.83
C VAL A 103 3.88 -22.89 -4.08
N GLU A 104 3.24 -23.71 -3.26
CA GLU A 104 1.80 -23.78 -3.14
C GLU A 104 1.29 -22.56 -2.34
N ASN A 105 0.68 -21.60 -3.03
CA ASN A 105 0.07 -20.44 -2.38
C ASN A 105 -1.38 -20.75 -1.99
N ARG A 106 -1.76 -20.42 -0.76
CA ARG A 106 -3.11 -20.54 -0.21
C ARG A 106 -3.56 -19.18 0.31
N PHE A 107 -4.80 -18.79 0.03
CA PHE A 107 -5.34 -17.49 0.42
C PHE A 107 -6.50 -17.66 1.40
N TYR A 108 -6.32 -17.14 2.62
CA TYR A 108 -7.37 -17.04 3.64
C TYR A 108 -7.97 -15.63 3.60
N CYS A 109 -9.15 -15.52 3.01
CA CYS A 109 -9.89 -14.27 2.86
C CYS A 109 -10.64 -13.99 4.16
N TYR A 110 -9.94 -13.39 5.15
CA TYR A 110 -10.35 -13.37 6.55
C TYR A 110 -11.55 -12.47 6.85
N ASP A 111 -11.83 -11.45 6.03
CA ASP A 111 -12.92 -10.48 6.17
C ASP A 111 -13.94 -10.56 5.03
N VAL A 112 -13.94 -11.65 4.26
CA VAL A 112 -14.69 -11.79 3.02
C VAL A 112 -15.88 -12.70 3.17
N ARG A 113 -17.02 -12.30 2.61
CA ARG A 113 -18.20 -13.16 2.51
C ARG A 113 -17.93 -14.34 1.57
N PRO A 114 -18.51 -15.52 1.83
CA PRO A 114 -18.23 -16.74 1.06
C PRO A 114 -18.53 -16.62 -0.44
N ASP A 115 -19.55 -15.85 -0.81
CA ASP A 115 -19.95 -15.60 -2.20
C ASP A 115 -18.91 -14.76 -2.98
N ALA A 116 -18.19 -13.86 -2.30
CA ALA A 116 -17.17 -13.02 -2.92
C ALA A 116 -15.83 -13.74 -3.12
N VAL A 117 -15.54 -14.79 -2.35
CA VAL A 117 -14.25 -15.52 -2.42
C VAL A 117 -13.97 -16.09 -3.81
N SER A 118 -14.98 -16.71 -4.43
CA SER A 118 -14.85 -17.27 -5.79
C SER A 118 -14.62 -16.20 -6.86
N VAL A 119 -15.26 -15.03 -6.68
CA VAL A 119 -15.06 -13.88 -7.57
C VAL A 119 -13.63 -13.33 -7.43
N MET A 120 -13.11 -13.23 -6.20
CA MET A 120 -11.73 -12.82 -5.96
C MET A 120 -10.74 -13.82 -6.57
N ALA A 121 -10.94 -15.12 -6.37
CA ALA A 121 -10.11 -16.18 -6.96
C ALA A 121 -10.07 -16.10 -8.48
N ALA A 122 -11.21 -15.91 -9.14
CA ALA A 122 -11.29 -15.76 -10.59
C ALA A 122 -10.52 -14.53 -11.10
N LYS A 123 -10.61 -13.39 -10.37
CA LYS A 123 -9.84 -12.17 -10.72
C LYS A 123 -8.34 -12.39 -10.58
N VAL A 124 -7.91 -13.10 -9.53
CA VAL A 124 -6.49 -13.44 -9.32
C VAL A 124 -5.99 -14.36 -10.44
N ALA A 125 -6.72 -15.44 -10.74
CA ALA A 125 -6.35 -16.37 -11.79
C ALA A 125 -6.22 -15.71 -13.17
N ALA A 126 -7.10 -14.74 -13.48
CA ALA A 126 -7.06 -13.99 -14.74
C ALA A 126 -5.85 -13.03 -14.83
N ALA A 127 -5.43 -12.42 -13.71
CA ALA A 127 -4.33 -11.47 -13.68
C ALA A 127 -2.95 -12.14 -13.43
N PHE A 128 -2.95 -13.29 -12.77
CA PHE A 128 -1.75 -14.05 -12.38
C PHE A 128 -1.96 -15.53 -12.68
N PRO A 129 -1.68 -16.00 -13.90
CA PRO A 129 -1.97 -17.38 -14.33
C PRO A 129 -1.28 -18.46 -13.47
N ALA A 130 -0.09 -18.19 -12.89
CA ALA A 130 0.57 -19.14 -12.00
C ALA A 130 -0.20 -19.37 -10.68
N LEU A 131 -1.13 -18.49 -10.34
CA LEU A 131 -2.01 -18.62 -9.17
C LEU A 131 -3.39 -19.21 -9.50
N ALA A 132 -3.63 -19.66 -10.74
CA ALA A 132 -4.94 -20.18 -11.15
C ALA A 132 -5.38 -21.43 -10.36
N GLY A 133 -4.42 -22.22 -9.86
CA GLY A 133 -4.67 -23.40 -9.00
C GLY A 133 -4.64 -23.13 -7.50
N ALA A 134 -4.43 -21.87 -7.07
CA ALA A 134 -4.30 -21.54 -5.66
C ALA A 134 -5.62 -21.72 -4.91
N ALA A 135 -5.53 -22.23 -3.68
CA ALA A 135 -6.70 -22.43 -2.83
C ALA A 135 -7.15 -21.11 -2.19
N PHE A 136 -8.43 -20.78 -2.34
CA PHE A 136 -9.07 -19.63 -1.70
C PHE A 136 -10.14 -20.11 -0.72
N THR A 137 -10.06 -19.67 0.53
CA THR A 137 -11.05 -19.98 1.57
C THR A 137 -11.36 -18.78 2.44
N SER A 138 -12.35 -18.91 3.34
CA SER A 138 -12.74 -17.87 4.28
C SER A 138 -13.19 -18.47 5.61
N PRO A 139 -13.32 -17.67 6.68
CA PRO A 139 -13.76 -18.12 8.01
C PRO A 139 -15.11 -18.85 8.02
N ALA A 140 -15.98 -18.56 7.05
CA ALA A 140 -17.28 -19.23 6.93
C ALA A 140 -17.17 -20.66 6.37
N ARG A 141 -16.06 -21.01 5.70
CA ARG A 141 -15.82 -22.35 5.15
C ARG A 141 -14.85 -23.16 6.00
N VAL A 142 -13.77 -22.52 6.46
CA VAL A 142 -12.73 -23.18 7.26
C VAL A 142 -12.39 -22.25 8.43
N ALA A 143 -12.55 -22.71 9.65
CA ALA A 143 -12.18 -21.91 10.81
C ALA A 143 -10.64 -21.78 10.87
N LEU A 144 -10.15 -20.69 11.46
CA LEU A 144 -8.70 -20.41 11.55
C LEU A 144 -7.90 -21.59 12.13
N ARG A 145 -8.44 -22.24 13.18
CA ARG A 145 -7.81 -23.39 13.85
C ARG A 145 -7.74 -24.66 12.98
N ASP A 146 -8.59 -24.74 11.96
CA ASP A 146 -8.74 -25.90 11.08
C ASP A 146 -7.99 -25.70 9.75
N LEU A 147 -7.24 -24.58 9.61
CA LEU A 147 -6.37 -24.37 8.45
C LEU A 147 -5.26 -25.43 8.42
N PRO A 148 -4.99 -26.00 7.24
CA PRO A 148 -3.94 -27.00 7.11
C PRO A 148 -2.57 -26.42 7.46
N PRO A 149 -1.61 -27.25 7.93
CA PRO A 149 -0.25 -26.80 8.19
C PRO A 149 0.38 -26.13 6.96
N CYS A 150 1.22 -25.11 7.22
CA CYS A 150 2.00 -24.43 6.20
C CYS A 150 3.41 -24.09 6.71
N ASP A 151 4.35 -23.93 5.76
CA ASP A 151 5.72 -23.57 6.11
C ASP A 151 5.82 -22.09 6.51
N ALA A 152 5.10 -21.22 5.80
CA ALA A 152 5.04 -19.81 6.12
C ALA A 152 3.59 -19.28 6.10
N ALA A 153 3.28 -18.35 6.98
CA ALA A 153 2.03 -17.61 6.98
C ALA A 153 2.30 -16.10 7.01
N ILE A 154 1.58 -15.33 6.20
CA ILE A 154 1.87 -13.91 5.96
C ILE A 154 0.61 -13.07 6.20
N ALA A 155 0.67 -12.15 7.18
CA ALA A 155 -0.29 -11.06 7.32
C ALA A 155 0.00 -9.98 6.28
N THR A 156 -1.03 -9.37 5.69
CA THR A 156 -0.90 -8.40 4.60
C THR A 156 -1.54 -7.03 4.89
N LEU A 157 -2.18 -6.92 6.03
CA LEU A 157 -2.78 -5.70 6.58
C LEU A 157 -2.85 -5.85 8.10
N TRP A 158 -2.86 -4.75 8.86
CA TRP A 158 -2.89 -4.79 10.32
C TRP A 158 -4.05 -5.63 10.88
N THR A 159 -5.23 -5.56 10.26
CA THR A 159 -6.38 -6.39 10.67
C THR A 159 -6.12 -7.89 10.50
N SER A 160 -5.23 -8.29 9.60
CA SER A 160 -4.84 -9.69 9.39
C SER A 160 -3.74 -10.17 10.33
N ALA A 161 -2.99 -9.26 10.95
CA ALA A 161 -1.95 -9.62 11.91
C ALA A 161 -2.56 -10.26 13.18
N TYR A 162 -3.75 -9.85 13.57
CA TYR A 162 -4.48 -10.44 14.70
C TYR A 162 -4.80 -11.93 14.51
N PRO A 163 -5.53 -12.35 13.45
CA PRO A 163 -5.74 -13.78 13.22
C PRO A 163 -4.43 -14.53 12.98
N LEU A 164 -3.43 -13.91 12.33
CA LEU A 164 -2.13 -14.55 12.16
C LEU A 164 -1.45 -14.85 13.50
N LEU A 165 -1.57 -13.95 14.49
CA LEU A 165 -1.02 -14.17 15.83
C LEU A 165 -1.55 -15.50 16.43
N HIS A 166 -2.84 -15.79 16.24
CA HIS A 166 -3.52 -16.99 16.76
C HIS A 166 -3.36 -18.23 15.88
N LEU A 167 -2.80 -18.12 14.69
CA LEU A 167 -2.57 -19.30 13.84
C LEU A 167 -1.47 -20.17 14.45
N ARG A 168 -1.75 -21.47 14.72
CA ARG A 168 -0.81 -22.43 15.31
C ARG A 168 -0.21 -23.39 14.28
N SER A 169 -0.81 -23.49 13.09
CA SER A 169 -0.42 -24.46 12.05
C SER A 169 0.72 -23.98 11.14
N ALA A 170 1.29 -22.77 11.34
CA ALA A 170 2.40 -22.25 10.58
C ALA A 170 3.75 -22.52 11.26
N ARG A 171 4.78 -22.88 10.49
CA ARG A 171 6.17 -23.03 10.96
C ARG A 171 6.88 -21.69 11.13
N ALA A 172 6.60 -20.74 10.23
CA ALA A 172 7.07 -19.35 10.29
C ALA A 172 5.93 -18.38 10.05
N LYS A 173 6.02 -17.18 10.62
CA LYS A 173 5.03 -16.11 10.45
C LYS A 173 5.73 -14.82 10.07
N PHE A 174 5.15 -14.08 9.13
CA PHE A 174 5.66 -12.80 8.62
C PHE A 174 4.57 -11.75 8.55
N TYR A 175 4.98 -10.49 8.57
CA TYR A 175 4.09 -9.38 8.31
C TYR A 175 4.54 -8.63 7.05
N PHE A 176 3.69 -8.61 6.03
CA PHE A 176 3.91 -7.87 4.79
C PHE A 176 3.40 -6.43 4.95
N VAL A 177 4.30 -5.54 5.35
CA VAL A 177 3.99 -4.14 5.69
C VAL A 177 4.20 -3.26 4.45
N GLN A 178 3.13 -2.69 3.93
CA GLN A 178 3.17 -1.93 2.67
C GLN A 178 3.10 -0.41 2.84
N ASP A 179 2.68 0.07 3.99
CA ASP A 179 2.64 1.48 4.36
C ASP A 179 2.70 1.59 5.89
N ASN A 180 2.82 2.78 6.44
CA ASN A 180 2.66 3.00 7.88
C ASN A 180 1.16 2.99 8.23
N GLU A 181 0.64 1.78 8.47
CA GLU A 181 -0.79 1.52 8.60
C GLU A 181 -1.47 2.27 9.77
N PRO A 182 -0.80 2.54 10.93
CA PRO A 182 -1.36 3.42 11.94
C PRO A 182 -1.75 4.81 11.42
N GLN A 183 -1.05 5.32 10.40
CA GLN A 183 -1.33 6.62 9.79
C GLN A 183 -2.46 6.61 8.74
N PHE A 184 -3.13 5.48 8.52
CA PHE A 184 -4.34 5.44 7.72
C PHE A 184 -5.52 6.13 8.42
N TYR A 185 -5.43 6.25 9.74
CA TYR A 185 -6.47 6.75 10.62
C TYR A 185 -5.99 7.99 11.40
N PRO A 186 -6.90 8.91 11.76
CA PRO A 186 -6.62 9.88 12.80
C PRO A 186 -6.20 9.19 14.11
N ALA A 187 -5.47 9.89 14.99
CA ALA A 187 -5.16 9.38 16.32
C ALA A 187 -6.45 8.94 17.04
N GLY A 188 -6.49 7.69 17.46
CA GLY A 188 -7.69 7.07 18.07
C GLY A 188 -7.61 5.55 18.05
N SER A 189 -8.75 4.90 18.25
CA SER A 189 -8.84 3.46 18.46
C SER A 189 -8.26 2.64 17.31
N ALA A 190 -8.59 2.94 16.06
CA ALA A 190 -8.08 2.19 14.91
C ALA A 190 -6.57 2.39 14.70
N SER A 191 -6.07 3.63 14.86
CA SER A 191 -4.64 3.93 14.78
C SER A 191 -3.87 3.16 15.88
N ALA A 192 -4.37 3.16 17.11
CA ALA A 192 -3.77 2.43 18.23
C ALA A 192 -3.73 0.92 17.99
N LEU A 193 -4.82 0.33 17.50
CA LEU A 193 -4.87 -1.10 17.16
C LEU A 193 -3.93 -1.46 16.01
N ALA A 194 -3.83 -0.61 14.98
CA ALA A 194 -2.89 -0.83 13.89
C ALA A 194 -1.43 -0.77 14.39
N GLU A 195 -1.09 0.20 15.23
CA GLU A 195 0.24 0.31 15.84
C GLU A 195 0.57 -0.88 16.73
N GLU A 196 -0.41 -1.41 17.47
CA GLU A 196 -0.21 -2.55 18.34
C GLU A 196 0.26 -3.80 17.58
N THR A 197 -0.12 -3.96 16.32
CA THR A 197 0.33 -5.09 15.50
C THR A 197 1.84 -5.06 15.22
N TYR A 198 2.45 -3.87 15.23
CA TYR A 198 3.91 -3.73 15.08
C TYR A 198 4.68 -4.21 16.31
N LYS A 199 4.00 -4.41 17.44
CA LYS A 199 4.57 -4.94 18.70
C LYS A 199 4.42 -6.46 18.85
N PHE A 200 3.89 -7.15 17.83
CA PHE A 200 3.70 -8.61 17.88
C PHE A 200 4.99 -9.42 17.68
N GLY A 201 6.10 -8.77 17.32
CA GLY A 201 7.39 -9.42 17.13
C GLY A 201 7.50 -10.24 15.84
N LEU A 202 6.64 -9.98 14.86
CA LEU A 202 6.69 -10.67 13.57
C LEU A 202 7.85 -10.17 12.71
N PRO A 203 8.64 -11.03 12.05
CA PRO A 203 9.57 -10.62 11.01
C PRO A 203 8.84 -9.89 9.88
N GLY A 204 9.33 -8.69 9.52
CA GLY A 204 8.67 -7.81 8.54
C GLY A 204 9.20 -7.98 7.13
N ILE A 205 8.30 -8.17 6.17
CA ILE A 205 8.56 -7.97 4.74
C ILE A 205 8.03 -6.57 4.43
N VAL A 206 8.93 -5.59 4.29
CA VAL A 206 8.53 -4.19 4.39
C VAL A 206 8.78 -3.45 3.07
N ASN A 207 7.74 -2.79 2.61
CA ASN A 207 7.80 -1.99 1.39
C ASN A 207 8.56 -0.69 1.66
N THR A 208 9.74 -0.59 1.14
CA THR A 208 10.77 0.45 1.20
C THR A 208 11.70 0.42 2.42
N PRO A 209 12.97 0.82 2.22
CA PRO A 209 13.94 0.92 3.32
C PRO A 209 13.50 1.88 4.42
N GLY A 210 12.93 3.04 4.06
CA GLY A 210 12.50 4.03 5.05
C GLY A 210 11.35 3.53 5.95
N LEU A 211 10.41 2.75 5.41
CA LEU A 211 9.36 2.13 6.22
C LEU A 211 9.91 0.97 7.06
N ALA A 212 10.91 0.25 6.55
CA ALA A 212 11.56 -0.82 7.30
C ALA A 212 12.25 -0.29 8.57
N GLU A 213 12.85 0.90 8.52
CA GLU A 213 13.41 1.54 9.71
C GLU A 213 12.33 1.87 10.76
N VAL A 214 11.17 2.36 10.31
CA VAL A 214 10.03 2.58 11.19
C VAL A 214 9.60 1.26 11.85
N TYR A 215 9.51 0.17 11.08
CA TYR A 215 9.12 -1.13 11.61
C TYR A 215 10.17 -1.72 12.57
N ARG A 216 11.46 -1.57 12.26
CA ARG A 216 12.58 -1.99 13.12
C ARG A 216 12.61 -1.24 14.45
N ALA A 217 12.16 0.02 14.50
CA ALA A 217 12.09 0.79 15.73
C ALA A 217 11.17 0.17 16.81
N TYR A 218 10.26 -0.74 16.40
CA TYR A 218 9.47 -1.56 17.32
C TYR A 218 10.19 -2.85 17.77
N GLY A 219 11.46 -3.02 17.43
CA GLY A 219 12.28 -4.19 17.81
C GLY A 219 12.15 -5.40 16.87
N ASN A 220 11.51 -5.26 15.72
CA ASN A 220 11.28 -6.36 14.79
C ASN A 220 12.41 -6.48 13.76
N PRO A 221 12.86 -7.69 13.40
CA PRO A 221 13.68 -7.88 12.22
C PRO A 221 12.86 -7.59 10.96
N ALA A 222 13.49 -6.98 9.95
CA ALA A 222 12.80 -6.65 8.72
C ALA A 222 13.72 -6.75 7.50
N VAL A 223 13.22 -7.38 6.44
CA VAL A 223 13.75 -7.24 5.08
C VAL A 223 12.95 -6.17 4.36
N SER A 224 13.61 -5.28 3.63
CA SER A 224 12.92 -4.32 2.78
C SER A 224 13.02 -4.70 1.31
N PHE A 225 12.02 -4.32 0.55
CA PHE A 225 12.03 -4.33 -0.90
C PHE A 225 11.67 -2.94 -1.43
N VAL A 226 12.14 -2.62 -2.62
CA VAL A 226 11.78 -1.38 -3.32
C VAL A 226 10.79 -1.74 -4.41
N PRO A 227 9.63 -1.06 -4.50
CA PRO A 227 8.71 -1.28 -5.61
C PRO A 227 9.40 -0.89 -6.91
N ALA A 228 9.56 -1.86 -7.81
CA ALA A 228 10.02 -1.60 -9.15
C ALA A 228 8.84 -1.18 -10.03
N VAL A 229 9.14 -0.47 -11.11
CA VAL A 229 8.14 -0.06 -12.10
C VAL A 229 8.17 -1.03 -13.28
N ASP A 230 7.00 -1.34 -13.81
CA ASP A 230 6.87 -2.04 -15.08
C ASP A 230 7.26 -1.07 -16.21
N LEU A 231 8.53 -1.14 -16.66
CA LEU A 231 9.08 -0.24 -17.67
C LEU A 231 8.56 -0.51 -19.09
N GLU A 232 7.92 -1.65 -19.34
CA GLU A 232 7.22 -1.91 -20.60
C GLU A 232 5.92 -1.11 -20.65
N ARG A 233 5.27 -0.94 -19.51
CA ARG A 233 4.02 -0.16 -19.37
C ARG A 233 4.30 1.32 -19.17
N TYR A 234 5.15 1.66 -18.20
CA TYR A 234 5.52 3.03 -17.86
C TYR A 234 6.85 3.40 -18.51
N HIS A 235 6.80 4.15 -19.56
CA HIS A 235 7.97 4.62 -20.31
C HIS A 235 7.66 6.00 -20.90
N PRO A 236 8.69 6.81 -21.22
CA PRO A 236 8.49 8.10 -21.85
C PRO A 236 7.75 7.98 -23.19
N SER A 237 7.08 9.04 -23.60
CA SER A 237 6.49 9.12 -24.94
C SER A 237 7.59 9.02 -26.01
N THR A 238 7.32 8.23 -27.04
CA THR A 238 8.19 8.17 -28.23
C THR A 238 7.93 9.34 -29.18
N THR A 239 6.78 10.02 -29.03
CA THR A 239 6.43 11.20 -29.83
C THR A 239 6.72 12.45 -29.01
N PRO A 240 7.64 13.34 -29.44
CA PRO A 240 7.87 14.61 -28.79
C PRO A 240 6.57 15.43 -28.72
N ARG A 241 6.37 16.12 -27.61
CA ARG A 241 5.28 17.08 -27.51
C ARG A 241 5.62 18.35 -28.30
N ASP A 242 4.60 19.01 -28.79
CA ASP A 242 4.74 20.34 -29.40
C ASP A 242 5.31 21.32 -28.34
N PRO A 243 6.49 21.93 -28.59
CA PRO A 243 7.07 22.92 -27.66
C PRO A 243 6.17 24.13 -27.39
N ALA A 244 5.25 24.44 -28.30
CA ALA A 244 4.29 25.54 -28.13
C ALA A 244 3.06 25.14 -27.28
N ALA A 245 2.86 23.83 -27.02
CA ALA A 245 1.76 23.37 -26.19
C ALA A 245 1.95 23.74 -24.71
N PRO A 246 0.88 24.03 -23.96
CA PRO A 246 0.98 24.26 -22.53
C PRO A 246 1.62 23.08 -21.80
N VAL A 247 2.42 23.35 -20.77
CA VAL A 247 3.00 22.32 -19.89
C VAL A 247 1.88 21.60 -19.16
N ARG A 248 1.80 20.30 -19.31
CA ARG A 248 0.72 19.51 -18.69
C ARG A 248 1.17 18.98 -17.33
N VAL A 249 0.44 19.41 -16.30
CA VAL A 249 0.67 19.03 -14.90
C VAL A 249 -0.38 18.02 -14.47
N PHE A 250 0.06 16.86 -14.02
CA PHE A 250 -0.80 15.83 -13.44
C PHE A 250 -0.82 15.92 -11.92
N PHE A 251 -2.00 15.71 -11.33
CA PHE A 251 -2.17 15.58 -9.89
C PHE A 251 -3.00 14.34 -9.54
N TYR A 252 -2.49 13.53 -8.62
CA TYR A 252 -3.21 12.39 -8.07
C TYR A 252 -4.25 12.86 -7.06
N GLY A 253 -5.43 13.19 -7.57
CA GLY A 253 -6.50 13.86 -6.84
C GLY A 253 -7.46 12.88 -6.14
N ARG A 254 -7.24 12.62 -4.84
CA ARG A 254 -8.05 11.70 -4.02
C ARG A 254 -8.59 12.39 -2.77
N PRO A 255 -9.76 13.04 -2.85
CA PRO A 255 -10.36 13.74 -1.69
C PRO A 255 -10.61 12.86 -0.47
N LYS A 256 -10.90 11.57 -0.66
CA LYS A 256 -11.16 10.61 0.44
C LYS A 256 -9.90 10.04 1.08
N SER A 257 -8.73 10.26 0.50
CA SER A 257 -7.45 9.76 1.02
C SER A 257 -6.69 10.90 1.69
N SER A 258 -6.85 11.06 2.99
CA SER A 258 -6.26 12.17 3.78
C SER A 258 -4.74 12.26 3.61
N ARG A 259 -4.04 11.11 3.52
CA ARG A 259 -2.57 11.05 3.38
C ARG A 259 -2.04 11.68 2.07
N ASN A 260 -2.88 11.85 1.06
CA ASN A 260 -2.51 12.48 -0.21
C ASN A 260 -2.67 14.01 -0.21
N ALA A 261 -3.12 14.62 0.89
CA ALA A 261 -3.26 16.07 1.08
C ALA A 261 -3.97 16.77 -0.09
N PHE A 262 -5.10 16.22 -0.53
CA PHE A 262 -5.86 16.70 -1.69
C PHE A 262 -6.09 18.21 -1.67
N GLY A 263 -6.54 18.77 -0.53
CA GLY A 263 -6.86 20.19 -0.41
C GLY A 263 -5.64 21.10 -0.62
N LEU A 264 -4.46 20.69 -0.10
CA LEU A 264 -3.22 21.43 -0.29
C LEU A 264 -2.74 21.39 -1.74
N GLY A 265 -2.81 20.21 -2.37
CA GLY A 265 -2.48 20.04 -3.78
C GLY A 265 -3.38 20.87 -4.67
N LEU A 266 -4.68 20.85 -4.41
CA LEU A 266 -5.66 21.63 -5.19
C LEU A 266 -5.43 23.14 -5.06
N ALA A 267 -5.14 23.64 -3.86
CA ALA A 267 -4.82 25.04 -3.62
C ALA A 267 -3.52 25.48 -4.34
N ALA A 268 -2.49 24.62 -4.32
CA ALA A 268 -1.24 24.87 -5.05
C ALA A 268 -1.45 24.93 -6.57
N LEU A 269 -2.25 24.04 -7.11
CA LEU A 269 -2.58 24.01 -8.54
C LEU A 269 -3.44 25.21 -8.98
N ALA A 270 -4.34 25.66 -8.12
CA ALA A 270 -5.14 26.87 -8.36
C ALA A 270 -4.23 28.11 -8.43
N GLU A 271 -3.22 28.19 -7.57
CA GLU A 271 -2.22 29.26 -7.59
C GLU A 271 -1.30 29.17 -8.82
N LEU A 272 -0.82 27.98 -9.16
CA LEU A 272 -0.03 27.74 -10.37
C LEU A 272 -0.78 28.20 -11.61
N GLU A 273 -2.05 27.81 -11.78
CA GLU A 273 -2.87 28.19 -12.92
C GLU A 273 -3.09 29.71 -12.97
N ARG A 274 -3.27 30.35 -11.82
CA ARG A 274 -3.44 31.80 -11.73
C ARG A 274 -2.20 32.55 -12.24
N VAL A 275 -0.99 32.08 -11.87
CA VAL A 275 0.28 32.71 -12.23
C VAL A 275 0.68 32.38 -13.68
N HIS A 276 0.46 31.13 -14.11
CA HIS A 276 0.90 30.61 -15.43
C HIS A 276 -0.28 30.39 -16.39
N ARG A 277 -1.32 31.20 -16.28
CA ARG A 277 -2.53 31.09 -17.11
C ARG A 277 -2.20 31.00 -18.60
N GLY A 278 -2.79 30.01 -19.28
CA GLY A 278 -2.54 29.73 -20.70
C GLY A 278 -1.24 29.00 -21.00
N ARG A 279 -0.33 28.87 -20.02
CA ARG A 279 0.94 28.13 -20.16
C ARG A 279 0.90 26.76 -19.52
N VAL A 280 -0.13 26.45 -18.73
CA VAL A 280 -0.31 25.17 -18.06
C VAL A 280 -1.67 24.56 -18.37
N GLU A 281 -1.71 23.23 -18.49
CA GLU A 281 -2.93 22.43 -18.49
C GLU A 281 -2.87 21.49 -17.27
N ILE A 282 -3.89 21.55 -16.40
CA ILE A 282 -3.91 20.75 -15.18
C ILE A 282 -4.92 19.62 -15.33
N VAL A 283 -4.43 18.39 -15.16
CA VAL A 283 -5.21 17.15 -15.27
C VAL A 283 -5.10 16.37 -13.97
N CYS A 284 -6.24 15.93 -13.45
CA CYS A 284 -6.32 15.08 -12.25
C CYS A 284 -6.94 13.73 -12.57
N ALA A 285 -6.56 12.71 -11.82
CA ALA A 285 -7.23 11.41 -11.78
C ALA A 285 -7.06 10.78 -10.38
N GLY A 286 -7.82 9.71 -10.09
CA GLY A 286 -7.72 8.95 -8.85
C GLY A 286 -9.09 8.71 -8.20
N GLU A 287 -9.89 9.74 -8.06
CA GLU A 287 -11.27 9.66 -7.58
C GLU A 287 -12.19 10.61 -8.36
N ASN A 288 -13.50 10.29 -8.32
CA ASN A 288 -14.52 11.15 -8.93
C ASN A 288 -14.82 12.35 -8.02
N TRP A 289 -14.56 13.55 -8.51
CA TRP A 289 -14.92 14.82 -7.87
C TRP A 289 -15.09 15.90 -8.95
N ASN A 290 -15.88 16.94 -8.65
CA ASN A 290 -16.17 17.98 -9.61
C ASN A 290 -15.37 19.26 -9.32
N PRO A 291 -14.48 19.71 -10.23
CA PRO A 291 -13.72 20.95 -10.07
C PRO A 291 -14.57 22.20 -9.78
N SER A 292 -15.83 22.24 -10.26
CA SER A 292 -16.73 23.37 -10.00
C SER A 292 -17.06 23.56 -8.52
N GLN A 293 -17.04 22.49 -7.71
CA GLN A 293 -17.25 22.56 -6.26
C GLN A 293 -16.15 23.34 -5.53
N PHE A 294 -15.00 23.51 -6.18
CA PHE A 294 -13.84 24.24 -5.66
C PHE A 294 -13.55 25.54 -6.41
N GLY A 295 -14.48 26.01 -7.23
CA GLY A 295 -14.30 27.24 -8.05
C GLY A 295 -13.28 27.08 -9.19
N LEU A 296 -13.00 25.86 -9.64
CA LEU A 296 -11.96 25.53 -10.62
C LEU A 296 -12.53 24.98 -11.93
N ALA A 297 -13.81 25.21 -12.19
CA ALA A 297 -14.45 24.83 -13.46
C ALA A 297 -13.70 25.43 -14.65
N GLY A 298 -13.40 24.61 -15.66
CA GLY A 298 -12.64 25.03 -16.85
C GLY A 298 -11.15 25.32 -16.63
N ARG A 299 -10.66 25.26 -15.39
CA ARG A 299 -9.26 25.52 -15.02
C ARG A 299 -8.49 24.22 -14.73
N ILE A 300 -9.19 23.23 -14.22
CA ILE A 300 -8.66 21.89 -13.91
C ILE A 300 -9.62 20.85 -14.49
N ARG A 301 -9.07 19.81 -15.12
CA ARG A 301 -9.83 18.69 -15.64
C ARG A 301 -9.62 17.46 -14.76
N ASN A 302 -10.68 16.94 -14.14
CA ASN A 302 -10.64 15.67 -13.43
C ASN A 302 -11.18 14.54 -14.32
N LEU A 303 -10.37 13.49 -14.52
CA LEU A 303 -10.73 12.31 -15.29
C LEU A 303 -11.38 11.21 -14.43
N GLY A 304 -11.42 11.40 -13.11
CA GLY A 304 -11.98 10.43 -12.18
C GLY A 304 -11.10 9.19 -12.02
N VAL A 305 -11.76 8.02 -11.88
CA VAL A 305 -11.08 6.73 -11.76
C VAL A 305 -10.81 6.19 -13.16
N LEU A 306 -9.56 5.87 -13.45
CA LEU A 306 -9.17 5.24 -14.71
C LEU A 306 -9.43 3.73 -14.64
N ALA A 307 -9.80 3.13 -15.76
CA ALA A 307 -10.28 1.76 -15.81
C ALA A 307 -9.14 0.71 -15.75
N SER A 308 -7.94 1.09 -16.19
CA SER A 308 -6.80 0.17 -16.27
C SER A 308 -5.45 0.84 -15.99
N PRO A 309 -4.43 0.06 -15.59
CA PRO A 309 -3.05 0.57 -15.52
C PRO A 309 -2.51 1.13 -16.84
N ASP A 310 -2.98 0.61 -17.98
CA ASP A 310 -2.57 1.09 -19.30
C ASP A 310 -3.12 2.48 -19.59
N GLU A 311 -4.34 2.78 -19.17
CA GLU A 311 -4.88 4.15 -19.21
C GLU A 311 -4.11 5.11 -18.33
N VAL A 312 -3.70 4.67 -17.12
CA VAL A 312 -2.84 5.45 -16.23
C VAL A 312 -1.50 5.75 -16.89
N ALA A 313 -0.85 4.74 -17.46
CA ALA A 313 0.43 4.90 -18.14
C ALA A 313 0.32 5.82 -19.38
N ALA A 314 -0.75 5.70 -20.16
CA ALA A 314 -1.04 6.58 -21.30
C ALA A 314 -1.23 8.03 -20.85
N LEU A 315 -1.94 8.25 -19.75
CA LEU A 315 -2.11 9.58 -19.17
C LEU A 315 -0.76 10.16 -18.72
N TYR A 316 0.05 9.40 -17.98
CA TYR A 316 1.36 9.87 -17.52
C TYR A 316 2.29 10.22 -18.67
N ARG A 317 2.37 9.39 -19.73
CA ARG A 317 3.12 9.71 -20.95
C ARG A 317 2.70 11.02 -21.63
N SER A 318 1.46 11.44 -21.41
CA SER A 318 0.93 12.70 -21.97
C SER A 318 1.24 13.92 -21.12
N CYS A 319 1.84 13.76 -19.92
CA CYS A 319 2.09 14.82 -18.96
C CYS A 319 3.59 15.11 -18.81
N ASP A 320 3.92 16.35 -18.44
CA ASP A 320 5.31 16.82 -18.28
C ASP A 320 5.76 16.83 -16.82
N ILE A 321 4.82 17.10 -15.90
CA ILE A 321 5.08 17.26 -14.48
C ILE A 321 4.05 16.43 -13.70
N GLY A 322 4.49 15.70 -12.68
CA GLY A 322 3.64 14.99 -11.74
C GLY A 322 3.74 15.56 -10.35
N LEU A 323 2.60 15.97 -9.78
CA LEU A 323 2.49 16.37 -8.37
C LEU A 323 1.84 15.24 -7.57
N VAL A 324 2.51 14.81 -6.50
CA VAL A 324 1.97 13.86 -5.53
C VAL A 324 2.42 14.20 -4.13
N PHE A 325 1.50 14.20 -3.17
CA PHE A 325 1.81 14.27 -1.76
C PHE A 325 1.62 12.92 -1.09
N MET A 326 2.52 12.63 -0.15
CA MET A 326 2.43 11.47 0.71
C MET A 326 2.90 11.81 2.12
N HIS A 327 1.99 11.76 3.06
CA HIS A 327 2.25 12.14 4.46
C HIS A 327 2.42 10.93 5.39
N THR A 328 2.38 9.71 4.85
CA THR A 328 2.81 8.50 5.57
C THR A 328 4.31 8.28 5.38
N LYS A 329 4.86 7.24 6.01
CA LYS A 329 6.30 6.90 5.92
C LYS A 329 6.65 6.10 4.65
N HIS A 330 5.94 6.38 3.56
CA HIS A 330 6.06 5.69 2.28
C HIS A 330 5.96 6.70 1.13
N PRO A 331 6.75 6.57 0.02
CA PRO A 331 6.71 7.53 -1.10
C PRO A 331 5.46 7.42 -1.98
N SER A 332 4.64 6.38 -1.84
CA SER A 332 3.68 5.94 -2.85
C SER A 332 4.36 5.36 -4.11
N TYR A 333 3.58 4.80 -5.03
CA TYR A 333 4.09 4.32 -6.32
C TYR A 333 4.21 5.43 -7.37
N GLN A 334 3.41 6.50 -7.25
CA GLN A 334 3.36 7.57 -8.23
C GLN A 334 4.70 8.23 -8.54
N PRO A 335 5.59 8.57 -7.59
CA PRO A 335 6.90 9.13 -7.93
C PRO A 335 7.70 8.23 -8.88
N LEU A 336 7.70 6.92 -8.63
CA LEU A 336 8.39 5.94 -9.46
C LEU A 336 7.76 5.85 -10.87
N GLU A 337 6.42 5.80 -10.93
CA GLU A 337 5.68 5.76 -12.19
C GLU A 337 5.83 7.06 -13.00
N PHE A 338 5.86 8.23 -12.34
CA PHE A 338 6.14 9.52 -12.99
C PHE A 338 7.53 9.54 -13.59
N MET A 339 8.56 9.19 -12.81
CA MET A 339 9.93 9.09 -13.27
C MET A 339 10.06 8.15 -14.47
N ALA A 340 9.43 6.96 -14.40
CA ALA A 340 9.45 5.98 -15.48
C ALA A 340 8.76 6.49 -16.75
N SER A 341 7.70 7.29 -16.61
CA SER A 341 6.95 7.85 -17.73
C SER A 341 7.60 9.13 -18.32
N GLY A 342 8.72 9.57 -17.77
CA GLY A 342 9.43 10.77 -18.25
C GLY A 342 8.81 12.08 -17.75
N MET A 343 8.12 12.06 -16.60
CA MET A 343 7.58 13.25 -15.95
C MET A 343 8.57 13.78 -14.90
N ALA A 344 8.69 15.11 -14.80
CA ALA A 344 9.37 15.74 -13.68
C ALA A 344 8.51 15.61 -12.41
N THR A 345 9.05 15.03 -11.35
CA THR A 345 8.32 14.73 -10.12
C THR A 345 8.42 15.87 -9.12
N VAL A 346 7.27 16.30 -8.56
CA VAL A 346 7.19 17.21 -7.41
C VAL A 346 6.47 16.48 -6.27
N SER A 347 7.08 16.49 -5.07
CA SER A 347 6.52 15.86 -3.88
C SER A 347 6.83 16.67 -2.61
N ASN A 348 6.24 16.28 -1.48
CA ASN A 348 6.56 16.89 -0.20
C ASN A 348 7.86 16.31 0.38
N VAL A 349 8.54 17.12 1.20
CA VAL A 349 9.64 16.64 2.05
C VAL A 349 9.09 15.56 2.99
N ASN A 350 9.74 14.40 2.99
CA ASN A 350 9.42 13.27 3.86
C ASN A 350 10.71 12.46 4.11
N PRO A 351 11.29 12.47 5.33
CA PRO A 351 12.54 11.77 5.61
C PRO A 351 12.52 10.29 5.25
N ALA A 352 11.36 9.63 5.36
CA ALA A 352 11.24 8.21 5.00
C ALA A 352 11.34 7.95 3.48
N THR A 353 11.43 8.98 2.65
CA THR A 353 11.53 8.87 1.17
C THR A 353 12.86 9.37 0.61
N GLU A 354 13.80 9.83 1.44
CA GLU A 354 15.10 10.37 1.01
C GLU A 354 15.98 9.35 0.30
N TRP A 355 15.77 8.07 0.53
CA TRP A 355 16.42 6.98 -0.20
C TRP A 355 16.09 6.99 -1.70
N LEU A 356 14.95 7.58 -2.10
CA LEU A 356 14.47 7.68 -3.49
C LEU A 356 14.48 9.13 -3.99
N LEU A 357 13.90 10.06 -3.22
CA LEU A 357 13.60 11.43 -3.66
C LEU A 357 14.69 12.39 -3.18
N ARG A 358 15.47 12.93 -4.11
CA ARG A 358 16.56 13.89 -3.85
C ARG A 358 16.25 15.23 -4.51
N ASP A 359 16.03 16.27 -3.65
CA ASP A 359 15.65 17.62 -4.13
C ASP A 359 16.69 18.21 -5.07
N GLY A 360 16.24 18.71 -6.21
CA GLY A 360 17.07 19.33 -7.24
C GLY A 360 17.85 18.34 -8.10
N GLU A 361 17.88 17.04 -7.76
CA GLU A 361 18.50 15.98 -8.55
C GLU A 361 17.49 15.25 -9.43
N ASN A 362 16.65 14.39 -8.82
CA ASN A 362 15.68 13.56 -9.53
C ASN A 362 14.22 13.95 -9.29
N CYS A 363 13.98 14.93 -8.43
CA CYS A 363 12.68 15.53 -8.16
C CYS A 363 12.83 16.96 -7.63
N LEU A 364 11.73 17.68 -7.46
CA LEU A 364 11.68 18.85 -6.59
C LEU A 364 10.83 18.54 -5.35
N LEU A 365 11.40 18.79 -4.18
CA LEU A 365 10.70 18.66 -2.91
C LEU A 365 10.21 20.03 -2.44
N THR A 366 9.04 20.02 -1.78
CA THR A 366 8.41 21.23 -1.25
C THR A 366 7.88 20.99 0.17
N SER A 367 7.80 22.04 0.97
CA SER A 367 6.90 21.99 2.12
C SER A 367 5.45 21.90 1.61
N PRO A 368 4.56 21.18 2.31
CA PRO A 368 3.19 20.94 1.84
C PRO A 368 2.29 22.17 2.07
N LEU A 369 2.70 23.30 1.49
CA LEU A 369 1.98 24.58 1.52
C LEU A 369 1.67 25.01 0.08
N PRO A 370 0.51 25.66 -0.17
CA PRO A 370 0.10 25.99 -1.53
C PRO A 370 1.12 26.83 -2.31
N THR A 371 1.58 27.95 -1.79
CA THR A 371 2.50 28.86 -2.49
C THR A 371 3.87 28.20 -2.76
N PRO A 372 4.59 27.62 -1.77
CA PRO A 372 5.86 26.93 -2.05
C PRO A 372 5.73 25.81 -3.07
N THR A 373 4.60 25.09 -3.07
CA THR A 373 4.36 24.03 -4.06
C THR A 373 4.11 24.60 -5.44
N ALA A 374 3.31 25.67 -5.55
CA ALA A 374 3.10 26.36 -6.82
C ALA A 374 4.40 26.92 -7.38
N ASP A 375 5.28 27.48 -6.55
CA ASP A 375 6.60 27.97 -6.95
C ASP A 375 7.49 26.86 -7.49
N ARG A 376 7.52 25.67 -6.84
CA ARG A 376 8.28 24.52 -7.34
C ARG A 376 7.76 24.02 -8.68
N LEU A 377 6.44 23.94 -8.85
CA LEU A 377 5.82 23.58 -10.13
C LEU A 377 6.11 24.65 -11.18
N GLY A 378 6.00 25.96 -10.85
CA GLY A 378 6.28 27.08 -11.73
C GLY A 378 7.72 27.07 -12.25
N ARG A 379 8.70 26.74 -11.40
CA ARG A 379 10.11 26.59 -11.84
C ARG A 379 10.25 25.54 -12.94
N LEU A 380 9.53 24.42 -12.85
CA LEU A 380 9.55 23.39 -13.89
C LEU A 380 8.76 23.79 -15.13
N VAL A 381 7.78 24.69 -15.01
CA VAL A 381 7.09 25.31 -16.18
C VAL A 381 8.01 26.27 -16.92
N ASP A 382 8.75 27.09 -16.18
CA ASP A 382 9.58 28.17 -16.73
C ASP A 382 10.95 27.72 -17.24
N ASP A 383 11.54 26.68 -16.62
CA ASP A 383 12.87 26.17 -16.93
C ASP A 383 12.81 24.74 -17.52
N GLU A 384 12.78 24.67 -18.85
CA GLU A 384 12.79 23.41 -19.59
C GLU A 384 14.08 22.61 -19.35
N GLY A 385 15.21 23.30 -19.21
CA GLY A 385 16.51 22.67 -18.96
C GLY A 385 16.54 21.99 -17.58
N LEU A 386 15.98 22.64 -16.54
CA LEU A 386 15.81 22.03 -15.22
C LEU A 386 14.88 20.82 -15.32
N ARG A 387 13.73 20.97 -15.99
CA ARG A 387 12.75 19.89 -16.16
C ARG A 387 13.41 18.67 -16.84
N ALA A 388 14.16 18.88 -17.92
CA ALA A 388 14.87 17.81 -18.64
C ALA A 388 15.91 17.10 -17.75
N ARG A 389 16.69 17.83 -16.95
CA ARG A 389 17.68 17.23 -16.03
C ARG A 389 16.99 16.36 -14.96
N ILE A 390 15.92 16.86 -14.35
CA ILE A 390 15.13 16.11 -13.34
C ILE A 390 14.56 14.82 -13.95
N VAL A 391 13.99 14.89 -15.15
CA VAL A 391 13.46 13.73 -15.88
C VAL A 391 14.55 12.70 -16.16
N ALA A 392 15.71 13.13 -16.68
CA ALA A 392 16.82 12.23 -16.99
C ALA A 392 17.33 11.49 -15.74
N ALA A 393 17.48 12.20 -14.62
CA ALA A 393 17.90 11.62 -13.35
C ALA A 393 16.84 10.68 -12.77
N GLY A 394 15.55 11.04 -12.85
CA GLY A 394 14.45 10.18 -12.45
C GLY A 394 14.39 8.87 -13.22
N LEU A 395 14.53 8.93 -14.55
CA LEU A 395 14.62 7.75 -15.43
C LEU A 395 15.82 6.85 -15.08
N ALA A 396 16.97 7.42 -14.77
CA ALA A 396 18.14 6.66 -14.34
C ALA A 396 17.88 5.95 -12.98
N GLU A 397 17.21 6.63 -12.06
CA GLU A 397 16.91 6.08 -10.74
C GLU A 397 15.98 4.85 -10.81
N VAL A 398 14.85 4.94 -11.52
CA VAL A 398 13.86 3.85 -11.55
C VAL A 398 14.36 2.59 -12.26
N ARG A 399 15.33 2.71 -13.16
CA ARG A 399 15.96 1.58 -13.85
C ARG A 399 16.86 0.73 -12.96
N ARG A 400 17.20 1.20 -11.76
CA ARG A 400 18.04 0.47 -10.78
C ARG A 400 17.30 -0.67 -10.11
N PHE A 401 15.96 -0.67 -10.14
CA PHE A 401 15.14 -1.61 -9.39
C PHE A 401 14.43 -2.56 -10.35
N ARG A 402 14.51 -3.86 -10.06
CA ARG A 402 13.80 -4.92 -10.77
C ARG A 402 12.99 -5.73 -9.76
N TRP A 403 11.76 -6.07 -10.11
CA TRP A 403 10.89 -6.85 -9.24
C TRP A 403 11.48 -8.20 -8.87
N GLU A 404 12.08 -8.89 -9.83
CA GLU A 404 12.69 -10.19 -9.64
C GLU A 404 13.76 -10.13 -8.54
N ASP A 405 14.67 -9.17 -8.61
CA ASP A 405 15.76 -9.01 -7.64
C ASP A 405 15.23 -8.69 -6.23
N GLN A 406 14.19 -7.84 -6.16
CA GLN A 406 13.57 -7.45 -4.89
C GLN A 406 12.85 -8.65 -4.23
N ILE A 407 12.10 -9.42 -5.01
CA ILE A 407 11.36 -10.58 -4.50
C ILE A 407 12.32 -11.69 -4.10
N GLU A 408 13.37 -11.94 -4.88
CA GLU A 408 14.41 -12.91 -4.55
C GLU A 408 15.19 -12.55 -3.28
N GLY A 409 15.45 -11.26 -3.04
CA GLY A 409 16.04 -10.80 -1.79
C GLY A 409 15.15 -11.15 -0.58
N VAL A 410 13.84 -10.90 -0.70
CA VAL A 410 12.86 -11.28 0.33
C VAL A 410 12.76 -12.78 0.50
N TRP A 411 12.74 -13.54 -0.59
CA TRP A 411 12.70 -15.01 -0.55
C TRP A 411 13.87 -15.60 0.22
N ARG A 412 15.11 -15.15 -0.08
CA ARG A 412 16.31 -15.60 0.63
C ARG A 412 16.23 -15.32 2.13
N ALA A 413 15.75 -14.12 2.50
CA ALA A 413 15.55 -13.78 3.90
C ALA A 413 14.51 -14.70 4.57
N MET A 414 13.37 -14.96 3.92
CA MET A 414 12.34 -15.88 4.42
C MET A 414 12.84 -17.33 4.56
N CYS A 415 13.76 -17.75 3.69
CA CYS A 415 14.36 -19.08 3.76
C CYS A 415 15.59 -19.17 4.70
N LEU A 416 15.93 -18.09 5.42
CA LEU A 416 17.12 -17.97 6.27
C LEU A 416 18.42 -18.28 5.50
N GLN A 417 18.48 -17.93 4.23
CA GLN A 417 19.66 -18.06 3.38
C GLN A 417 20.63 -16.89 3.55
N ASP A 418 20.20 -15.84 4.28
CA ASP A 418 21.00 -14.70 4.71
C ASP A 418 20.71 -14.37 6.19
N ASP A 419 21.47 -13.44 6.76
CA ASP A 419 21.37 -13.10 8.18
C ASP A 419 20.24 -12.12 8.52
N THR A 420 19.39 -11.74 7.55
CA THR A 420 18.36 -10.70 7.75
C THR A 420 17.35 -11.08 8.82
N PHE A 421 16.84 -12.31 8.79
CA PHE A 421 15.91 -12.83 9.80
C PHE A 421 16.54 -13.80 10.77
N ALA A 422 17.73 -14.31 10.47
CA ALA A 422 18.45 -15.20 11.39
C ALA A 422 18.74 -14.49 12.72
N ALA A 423 18.72 -15.25 13.80
CA ALA A 423 19.20 -14.73 15.08
C ALA A 423 20.75 -14.62 15.02
N PRO A 424 21.33 -13.64 15.73
CA PRO A 424 22.78 -13.56 15.85
C PRO A 424 23.33 -14.92 16.33
N ARG A 425 24.29 -15.45 15.59
CA ARG A 425 25.02 -16.65 16.04
C ARG A 425 25.91 -16.20 17.20
N GLY A 426 25.60 -16.63 18.42
CA GLY A 426 26.36 -16.37 19.62
C GLY A 426 27.80 -16.88 19.56
#